data_3cd081a579f4601916ca781cec850f2a
#
_entry.id   3cd081a579f4601916ca781cec850f2a
#
_cell.length_a   1.000
_cell.length_b   1.000
_cell.length_c   1.000
_cell.angle_alpha   90.00
_cell.angle_beta   90.00
_cell.angle_gamma   90.00
#
_symmetry.space_group_name_H-M   'P 1'
#
loop_
_entity.id
_entity.type
_entity.pdbx_description
1 polymer ?
#
loop_
_entity_poly.entity_id
_entity_poly.type
_entity_poly.pdbx_seq_one_letter_code
_entity_poly.pdbx_strand_id
1 'polypeptide(L)'
;SVSATVIFMFVMFGAFLEMSGCSDFFNKIAISLTGKIKSGPALSAVVASGLMGSINGSAVANVVGTGTFTIPLMKSRGYKPAFAGGVESVASTGGQILPPVMGSGAFLMAAFTETSYISICIAAVIPALLYYWGCGVAVVSQSELADIKLMDPKDVPKTKEVLKSSWIYLVIIAVLLYCLLVAQYSPLYSALWATCAVPIVMLFDKQKRFKLRDIPAAMAKSAFSAMSIVIGCACAGFVVGMVSLTGIGVIFGDMMIQAAQGMLFPSLVFTAITCVILGMGLPTTAAYVIASSILAPSLIKLGLPALTSHLFVFYFACLSAITPPVALAAYAGAGIAKTSPMTTAIEACKLGFAGFMVPFAFCYNPAMMMQGSIPEIISVTVSAIIGTAVISAAFQGFLLWKLNPLERVIFIIGGLGMFIPGTATDLAGLAITVVLILINVKKWRKAKQTA
;
A
#
# COMPACT_ATOMS: atom_id res chain seq x y z
N SER A 1 -25.77 2.00 -3.08
CA SER A 1 -25.71 2.06 -4.55
C SER A 1 -24.26 2.06 -5.07
N VAL A 2 -23.31 2.79 -4.43
CA VAL A 2 -21.90 2.88 -4.86
C VAL A 2 -21.23 1.50 -5.05
N SER A 3 -21.53 0.55 -4.16
CA SER A 3 -20.97 -0.81 -4.24
C SER A 3 -21.45 -1.57 -5.47
N ALA A 4 -22.72 -1.41 -5.85
CA ALA A 4 -23.32 -2.10 -6.98
C ALA A 4 -22.95 -1.49 -8.34
N THR A 5 -22.48 -0.26 -8.37
CA THR A 5 -22.15 0.48 -9.59
C THR A 5 -20.64 0.69 -9.74
N VAL A 6 -20.09 1.62 -8.99
CA VAL A 6 -18.69 2.03 -9.15
C VAL A 6 -17.72 0.90 -8.81
N ILE A 7 -17.90 0.25 -7.65
CA ILE A 7 -16.99 -0.81 -7.21
C ILE A 7 -17.04 -1.99 -8.18
N PHE A 8 -18.25 -2.40 -8.60
CA PHE A 8 -18.39 -3.50 -9.55
C PHE A 8 -17.66 -3.22 -10.88
N MET A 9 -17.76 -1.98 -11.41
CA MET A 9 -17.11 -1.60 -12.66
C MET A 9 -15.57 -1.66 -12.54
N PHE A 10 -15.00 -1.19 -11.42
CA PHE A 10 -13.55 -1.29 -11.22
C PHE A 10 -13.07 -2.73 -10.98
N VAL A 11 -13.86 -3.57 -10.31
CA VAL A 11 -13.56 -5.00 -10.18
C VAL A 11 -13.59 -5.67 -11.56
N MET A 12 -14.55 -5.30 -12.41
CA MET A 12 -14.62 -5.78 -13.78
C MET A 12 -13.41 -5.32 -14.59
N PHE A 13 -13.04 -4.06 -14.52
CA PHE A 13 -11.83 -3.55 -15.17
C PHE A 13 -10.58 -4.31 -14.73
N GLY A 14 -10.39 -4.51 -13.42
CA GLY A 14 -9.28 -5.29 -12.86
C GLY A 14 -9.23 -6.73 -13.38
N ALA A 15 -10.37 -7.41 -13.44
CA ALA A 15 -10.47 -8.79 -13.93
C ALA A 15 -10.17 -8.89 -15.44
N PHE A 16 -10.66 -7.96 -16.26
CA PHE A 16 -10.34 -7.90 -17.69
C PHE A 16 -8.85 -7.65 -17.91
N LEU A 17 -8.27 -6.71 -17.17
CA LEU A 17 -6.86 -6.37 -17.27
C LEU A 17 -5.96 -7.53 -16.82
N GLU A 18 -6.32 -8.23 -15.74
CA GLU A 18 -5.59 -9.41 -15.26
C GLU A 18 -5.64 -10.55 -16.29
N MET A 19 -6.81 -10.85 -16.85
CA MET A 19 -6.96 -11.89 -17.88
C MET A 19 -6.27 -11.54 -19.18
N SER A 20 -6.04 -10.26 -19.45
CA SER A 20 -5.26 -9.84 -20.61
C SER A 20 -3.75 -10.14 -20.49
N GLY A 21 -3.26 -10.53 -19.29
CA GLY A 21 -1.85 -10.82 -19.03
C GLY A 21 -1.06 -9.59 -18.54
N CYS A 22 -1.74 -8.57 -18.04
CA CYS A 22 -1.10 -7.36 -17.51
C CYS A 22 -0.16 -7.65 -16.32
N SER A 23 -0.44 -8.68 -15.51
CA SER A 23 0.43 -9.11 -14.41
C SER A 23 1.83 -9.49 -14.91
N ASP A 24 1.92 -10.21 -16.05
CA ASP A 24 3.21 -10.56 -16.67
C ASP A 24 3.98 -9.31 -17.12
N PHE A 25 3.26 -8.32 -17.66
CA PHE A 25 3.87 -7.05 -18.05
C PHE A 25 4.46 -6.32 -16.83
N PHE A 26 3.68 -6.19 -15.75
CA PHE A 26 4.17 -5.52 -14.53
C PHE A 26 5.34 -6.27 -13.89
N ASN A 27 5.31 -7.59 -13.88
CA ASN A 27 6.44 -8.39 -13.39
C ASN A 27 7.70 -8.16 -14.26
N LYS A 28 7.58 -8.19 -15.58
CA LYS A 28 8.71 -7.98 -16.51
C LYS A 28 9.28 -6.56 -16.40
N ILE A 29 8.42 -5.53 -16.34
CA ILE A 29 8.90 -4.15 -16.19
C ILE A 29 9.58 -3.95 -14.84
N ALA A 30 9.03 -4.49 -13.75
CA ALA A 30 9.62 -4.41 -12.43
C ALA A 30 11.01 -5.07 -12.38
N ILE A 31 11.15 -6.29 -12.94
CA ILE A 31 12.46 -6.98 -13.04
C ILE A 31 13.43 -6.18 -13.90
N SER A 32 12.98 -5.60 -15.01
CA SER A 32 13.84 -4.81 -15.89
C SER A 32 14.44 -3.58 -15.20
N LEU A 33 13.70 -3.01 -14.24
CA LEU A 33 14.13 -1.82 -13.48
C LEU A 33 15.03 -2.19 -12.29
N THR A 34 14.73 -3.28 -11.61
CA THR A 34 15.34 -3.61 -10.31
C THR A 34 16.30 -4.80 -10.35
N GLY A 35 16.24 -5.65 -11.37
CA GLY A 35 16.92 -6.97 -11.39
C GLY A 35 18.44 -6.93 -11.39
N LYS A 36 19.06 -5.78 -11.61
CA LYS A 36 20.52 -5.62 -11.66
C LYS A 36 21.20 -5.50 -10.30
N ILE A 37 20.44 -5.35 -9.23
CA ILE A 37 20.97 -5.18 -7.87
C ILE A 37 20.64 -6.39 -7.00
N LYS A 38 21.38 -6.56 -5.90
CA LYS A 38 21.23 -7.69 -4.97
C LYS A 38 19.80 -7.84 -4.43
N SER A 39 19.15 -6.74 -4.08
CA SER A 39 17.76 -6.67 -3.63
C SER A 39 16.74 -6.77 -4.77
N GLY A 40 17.19 -6.88 -6.03
CA GLY A 40 16.34 -6.86 -7.23
C GLY A 40 15.14 -7.79 -7.22
N PRO A 41 15.26 -9.07 -6.86
CA PRO A 41 14.12 -9.98 -6.81
C PRO A 41 13.00 -9.53 -5.87
N ALA A 42 13.36 -8.98 -4.70
CA ALA A 42 12.37 -8.51 -3.73
C ALA A 42 11.85 -7.10 -4.07
N LEU A 43 12.69 -6.21 -4.59
CA LEU A 43 12.23 -4.91 -5.11
C LEU A 43 11.31 -5.07 -6.33
N SER A 44 11.57 -6.07 -7.18
CA SER A 44 10.65 -6.34 -8.31
C SER A 44 9.26 -6.74 -7.83
N ALA A 45 9.15 -7.49 -6.72
CA ALA A 45 7.87 -7.77 -6.09
C ALA A 45 7.19 -6.49 -5.59
N VAL A 46 7.93 -5.61 -4.90
CA VAL A 46 7.39 -4.33 -4.41
C VAL A 46 6.84 -3.47 -5.55
N VAL A 47 7.59 -3.33 -6.65
CA VAL A 47 7.18 -2.52 -7.80
C VAL A 47 6.02 -3.17 -8.56
N ALA A 48 6.10 -4.47 -8.86
CA ALA A 48 5.05 -5.17 -9.62
C ALA A 48 3.73 -5.19 -8.86
N SER A 49 3.76 -5.51 -7.55
CA SER A 49 2.57 -5.55 -6.71
C SER A 49 2.02 -4.15 -6.43
N GLY A 50 2.88 -3.13 -6.38
CA GLY A 50 2.45 -1.75 -6.31
C GLY A 50 1.65 -1.33 -7.54
N LEU A 51 2.18 -1.58 -8.72
CA LEU A 51 1.52 -1.25 -9.99
C LEU A 51 0.22 -2.04 -10.19
N MET A 52 0.24 -3.34 -9.94
CA MET A 52 -0.96 -4.17 -10.10
C MET A 52 -2.00 -3.86 -9.04
N GLY A 53 -1.58 -3.68 -7.77
CA GLY A 53 -2.45 -3.37 -6.65
C GLY A 53 -3.15 -2.04 -6.77
N SER A 54 -2.49 -1.02 -7.36
CA SER A 54 -3.10 0.29 -7.62
C SER A 54 -4.27 0.25 -8.62
N ILE A 55 -4.43 -0.88 -9.33
CA ILE A 55 -5.47 -1.07 -10.35
C ILE A 55 -6.53 -2.06 -9.88
N ASN A 56 -6.14 -3.20 -9.27
CA ASN A 56 -7.11 -4.22 -8.86
C ASN A 56 -7.76 -3.95 -7.50
N GLY A 57 -7.14 -3.10 -6.67
CA GLY A 57 -7.69 -2.62 -5.41
C GLY A 57 -7.89 -3.68 -4.32
N SER A 58 -7.41 -4.90 -4.49
CA SER A 58 -7.55 -6.01 -3.52
C SER A 58 -6.19 -6.60 -3.16
N ALA A 59 -5.77 -6.49 -1.89
CA ALA A 59 -4.50 -7.03 -1.42
C ALA A 59 -4.39 -8.54 -1.64
N VAL A 60 -5.43 -9.30 -1.29
CA VAL A 60 -5.42 -10.77 -1.42
C VAL A 60 -5.36 -11.20 -2.89
N ALA A 61 -6.18 -10.59 -3.75
CA ALA A 61 -6.16 -10.89 -5.18
C ALA A 61 -4.80 -10.53 -5.81
N ASN A 62 -4.20 -9.42 -5.36
CA ASN A 62 -2.89 -9.00 -5.84
C ASN A 62 -1.78 -9.98 -5.42
N VAL A 63 -1.76 -10.42 -4.15
CA VAL A 63 -0.83 -11.46 -3.67
C VAL A 63 -0.95 -12.73 -4.51
N VAL A 64 -2.16 -13.15 -4.86
CA VAL A 64 -2.35 -14.34 -5.70
C VAL A 64 -1.88 -14.07 -7.13
N GLY A 65 -2.18 -12.89 -7.70
CA GLY A 65 -1.86 -12.55 -9.08
C GLY A 65 -0.35 -12.39 -9.34
N THR A 66 0.33 -11.57 -8.53
CA THR A 66 1.77 -11.29 -8.68
C THR A 66 2.64 -12.26 -7.90
N GLY A 67 2.19 -12.69 -6.71
CA GLY A 67 2.97 -13.51 -5.79
C GLY A 67 3.23 -14.93 -6.29
N THR A 68 2.39 -15.48 -7.17
CA THR A 68 2.65 -16.76 -7.83
C THR A 68 3.94 -16.75 -8.64
N PHE A 69 4.39 -15.58 -9.09
CA PHE A 69 5.65 -15.38 -9.79
C PHE A 69 6.76 -14.85 -8.87
N THR A 70 6.47 -13.80 -8.12
CA THR A 70 7.48 -13.07 -7.33
C THR A 70 7.98 -13.84 -6.12
N ILE A 71 7.12 -14.59 -5.42
CA ILE A 71 7.51 -15.39 -4.24
C ILE A 71 8.48 -16.52 -4.64
N PRO A 72 8.20 -17.37 -5.67
CA PRO A 72 9.16 -18.35 -6.15
C PRO A 72 10.48 -17.72 -6.62
N LEU A 73 10.43 -16.58 -7.30
CA LEU A 73 11.63 -15.85 -7.73
C LEU A 73 12.49 -15.45 -6.54
N MET A 74 11.93 -14.84 -5.51
CA MET A 74 12.67 -14.48 -4.29
C MET A 74 13.26 -15.71 -3.61
N LYS A 75 12.49 -16.78 -3.45
CA LYS A 75 12.97 -18.04 -2.84
C LYS A 75 14.13 -18.66 -3.61
N SER A 76 14.09 -18.67 -4.94
CA SER A 76 15.17 -19.21 -5.78
C SER A 76 16.48 -18.43 -5.64
N ARG A 77 16.43 -17.19 -5.16
CA ARG A 77 17.61 -16.34 -4.94
C ARG A 77 18.12 -16.35 -3.49
N GLY A 78 17.47 -17.11 -2.60
CA GLY A 78 17.95 -17.32 -1.23
C GLY A 78 17.15 -16.60 -0.15
N TYR A 79 16.05 -15.92 -0.50
CA TYR A 79 15.18 -15.33 0.52
C TYR A 79 14.42 -16.42 1.29
N LYS A 80 14.26 -16.20 2.61
CA LYS A 80 13.45 -17.07 3.46
C LYS A 80 11.99 -17.05 2.99
N PRO A 81 11.28 -18.21 3.00
CA PRO A 81 9.89 -18.28 2.54
C PRO A 81 8.95 -17.28 3.21
N ALA A 82 9.05 -17.12 4.54
CA ALA A 82 8.22 -16.18 5.29
C ALA A 82 8.50 -14.71 4.91
N PHE A 83 9.76 -14.37 4.66
CA PHE A 83 10.14 -13.04 4.18
C PHE A 83 9.58 -12.79 2.77
N ALA A 84 9.73 -13.73 1.85
CA ALA A 84 9.22 -13.60 0.49
C ALA A 84 7.69 -13.42 0.47
N GLY A 85 6.96 -14.20 1.27
CA GLY A 85 5.52 -14.01 1.47
C GLY A 85 5.19 -12.68 2.12
N GLY A 86 6.00 -12.22 3.08
CA GLY A 86 5.85 -10.93 3.76
C GLY A 86 6.03 -9.74 2.82
N VAL A 87 7.08 -9.74 1.97
CA VAL A 87 7.32 -8.69 0.96
C VAL A 87 6.13 -8.57 0.02
N GLU A 88 5.67 -9.68 -0.51
CA GLU A 88 4.54 -9.70 -1.43
C GLU A 88 3.26 -9.19 -0.76
N SER A 89 3.01 -9.61 0.47
CA SER A 89 1.82 -9.21 1.23
C SER A 89 1.81 -7.72 1.55
N VAL A 90 2.94 -7.16 1.99
CA VAL A 90 3.05 -5.73 2.31
C VAL A 90 2.95 -4.87 1.05
N ALA A 91 3.60 -5.29 -0.04
CA ALA A 91 3.53 -4.57 -1.31
C ALA A 91 2.11 -4.57 -1.89
N SER A 92 1.43 -5.72 -1.85
CA SER A 92 0.04 -5.85 -2.30
C SER A 92 -0.94 -5.03 -1.46
N THR A 93 -0.71 -4.94 -0.15
CA THR A 93 -1.53 -4.10 0.73
C THR A 93 -1.37 -2.62 0.42
N GLY A 94 -0.15 -2.16 0.15
CA GLY A 94 0.13 -0.80 -0.28
C GLY A 94 -0.58 -0.39 -1.57
N GLY A 95 -0.85 -1.34 -2.47
CA GLY A 95 -1.59 -1.07 -3.71
C GLY A 95 -2.99 -0.52 -3.46
N GLN A 96 -3.62 -0.88 -2.35
CA GLN A 96 -4.95 -0.38 -2.00
C GLN A 96 -4.97 1.11 -1.62
N ILE A 97 -3.84 1.67 -1.22
CA ILE A 97 -3.68 3.10 -0.90
C ILE A 97 -3.01 3.88 -2.01
N LEU A 98 -2.52 3.21 -3.05
CA LEU A 98 -1.82 3.85 -4.18
C LEU A 98 -2.82 4.23 -5.28
N PRO A 99 -2.94 5.53 -5.63
CA PRO A 99 -3.71 5.94 -6.82
C PRO A 99 -3.18 5.27 -8.09
N PRO A 100 -3.97 5.12 -9.17
CA PRO A 100 -5.21 5.85 -9.44
C PRO A 100 -6.51 5.16 -9.00
N VAL A 101 -6.56 3.82 -8.83
CA VAL A 101 -7.82 3.14 -8.52
C VAL A 101 -7.98 2.93 -7.01
N MET A 102 -6.86 2.61 -6.31
CA MET A 102 -6.87 2.35 -4.87
C MET A 102 -7.74 1.13 -4.51
N GLY A 103 -7.95 0.90 -3.22
CA GLY A 103 -8.95 -0.05 -2.75
C GLY A 103 -10.37 0.50 -2.92
N SER A 104 -11.33 -0.39 -3.12
CA SER A 104 -12.74 -0.03 -3.34
C SER A 104 -13.37 0.80 -2.21
N GLY A 105 -12.79 0.79 -1.01
CA GLY A 105 -13.18 1.69 0.09
C GLY A 105 -12.98 3.17 -0.20
N ALA A 106 -12.05 3.54 -1.10
CA ALA A 106 -11.82 4.93 -1.48
C ALA A 106 -13.04 5.54 -2.22
N PHE A 107 -13.79 4.74 -2.98
CA PHE A 107 -15.03 5.20 -3.61
C PHE A 107 -16.14 5.45 -2.60
N LEU A 108 -16.18 4.64 -1.54
CA LEU A 108 -17.11 4.86 -0.42
C LEU A 108 -16.70 6.07 0.41
N MET A 109 -15.39 6.29 0.56
CA MET A 109 -14.85 7.50 1.20
C MET A 109 -15.32 8.77 0.47
N ALA A 110 -15.28 8.78 -0.86
CA ALA A 110 -15.78 9.89 -1.66
C ALA A 110 -17.25 10.20 -1.36
N ALA A 111 -18.08 9.15 -1.20
CA ALA A 111 -19.48 9.29 -0.85
C ALA A 111 -19.71 9.75 0.61
N PHE A 112 -18.89 9.25 1.56
CA PHE A 112 -19.06 9.58 2.98
C PHE A 112 -18.54 10.97 3.35
N THR A 113 -17.49 11.44 2.64
CA THR A 113 -16.88 12.75 2.88
C THR A 113 -17.38 13.83 1.93
N GLU A 114 -18.27 13.49 0.99
CA GLU A 114 -18.74 14.38 -0.08
C GLU A 114 -17.59 15.04 -0.86
N THR A 115 -16.45 14.37 -0.92
CA THR A 115 -15.23 14.85 -1.56
C THR A 115 -15.07 14.17 -2.90
N SER A 116 -14.57 14.92 -3.91
CA SER A 116 -14.32 14.31 -5.22
C SER A 116 -13.29 13.19 -5.13
N TYR A 117 -13.49 12.12 -5.90
CA TYR A 117 -12.55 10.99 -5.91
C TYR A 117 -11.13 11.42 -6.30
N ILE A 118 -11.00 12.39 -7.20
CA ILE A 118 -9.71 12.94 -7.62
C ILE A 118 -8.99 13.61 -6.44
N SER A 119 -9.71 14.36 -5.61
CA SER A 119 -9.14 14.98 -4.41
C SER A 119 -8.62 13.94 -3.43
N ILE A 120 -9.31 12.81 -3.28
CA ILE A 120 -8.85 11.67 -2.46
C ILE A 120 -7.58 11.07 -3.05
N CYS A 121 -7.54 10.86 -4.36
CA CYS A 121 -6.34 10.36 -5.04
C CYS A 121 -5.14 11.30 -4.81
N ILE A 122 -5.33 12.62 -4.97
CA ILE A 122 -4.27 13.61 -4.75
C ILE A 122 -3.78 13.55 -3.30
N ALA A 123 -4.68 13.52 -2.34
CA ALA A 123 -4.34 13.43 -0.92
C ALA A 123 -3.58 12.14 -0.56
N ALA A 124 -3.82 11.05 -1.27
CA ALA A 124 -3.19 9.76 -1.03
C ALA A 124 -1.81 9.58 -1.68
N VAL A 125 -1.40 10.44 -2.65
CA VAL A 125 -0.15 10.25 -3.42
C VAL A 125 1.07 10.20 -2.53
N ILE A 126 1.31 11.25 -1.73
CA ILE A 126 2.50 11.32 -0.87
C ILE A 126 2.49 10.19 0.18
N PRO A 127 1.40 9.96 0.94
CA PRO A 127 1.31 8.84 1.87
C PRO A 127 1.61 7.47 1.23
N ALA A 128 1.06 7.20 0.04
CA ALA A 128 1.29 5.94 -0.66
C ALA A 128 2.74 5.79 -1.13
N LEU A 129 3.34 6.85 -1.67
CA LEU A 129 4.75 6.83 -2.09
C LEU A 129 5.70 6.63 -0.90
N LEU A 130 5.42 7.26 0.25
CA LEU A 130 6.18 7.05 1.48
C LEU A 130 6.06 5.61 2.00
N TYR A 131 4.88 5.00 1.89
CA TYR A 131 4.67 3.60 2.21
C TYR A 131 5.58 2.69 1.38
N TYR A 132 5.57 2.85 0.05
CA TYR A 132 6.40 2.05 -0.85
C TYR A 132 7.88 2.34 -0.71
N TRP A 133 8.25 3.60 -0.45
CA TRP A 133 9.61 3.99 -0.14
C TRP A 133 10.14 3.27 1.10
N GLY A 134 9.36 3.27 2.19
CA GLY A 134 9.71 2.56 3.42
C GLY A 134 9.84 1.06 3.23
N CYS A 135 8.92 0.46 2.48
CA CYS A 135 8.97 -0.96 2.11
C CYS A 135 10.22 -1.27 1.27
N GLY A 136 10.55 -0.43 0.29
CA GLY A 136 11.74 -0.56 -0.54
C GLY A 136 13.04 -0.51 0.27
N VAL A 137 13.17 0.47 1.18
CA VAL A 137 14.32 0.59 2.08
C VAL A 137 14.44 -0.63 3.00
N ALA A 138 13.33 -1.11 3.57
CA ALA A 138 13.30 -2.31 4.41
C ALA A 138 13.79 -3.55 3.64
N VAL A 139 13.32 -3.72 2.41
CA VAL A 139 13.74 -4.82 1.52
C VAL A 139 15.23 -4.74 1.19
N VAL A 140 15.74 -3.57 0.84
CA VAL A 140 17.17 -3.37 0.56
C VAL A 140 18.01 -3.70 1.80
N SER A 141 17.65 -3.16 2.96
CA SER A 141 18.36 -3.41 4.22
C SER A 141 18.42 -4.90 4.57
N GLN A 142 17.31 -5.61 4.42
CA GLN A 142 17.26 -7.06 4.71
C GLN A 142 18.05 -7.88 3.67
N SER A 143 18.06 -7.44 2.41
CA SER A 143 18.82 -8.14 1.35
C SER A 143 20.33 -8.05 1.56
N GLU A 144 20.82 -6.97 2.18
CA GLU A 144 22.23 -6.84 2.55
C GLU A 144 22.63 -7.71 3.74
N LEU A 145 21.69 -7.99 4.65
CA LEU A 145 21.90 -8.88 5.79
C LEU A 145 21.87 -10.36 5.41
N ALA A 146 21.22 -10.69 4.31
CA ALA A 146 21.04 -12.05 3.83
C ALA A 146 22.04 -12.38 2.71
N ASP A 147 22.39 -13.66 2.57
CA ASP A 147 23.24 -14.15 1.46
C ASP A 147 22.38 -14.36 0.20
N ILE A 148 22.02 -13.25 -0.43
CA ILE A 148 21.16 -13.22 -1.62
C ILE A 148 22.01 -13.28 -2.88
N LYS A 149 21.65 -14.21 -3.79
CA LYS A 149 22.29 -14.35 -5.09
C LYS A 149 21.73 -13.32 -6.08
N LEU A 150 22.63 -12.64 -6.78
CA LEU A 150 22.26 -11.76 -7.90
C LEU A 150 21.47 -12.54 -8.96
N MET A 151 20.60 -11.85 -9.66
CA MET A 151 19.95 -12.41 -10.86
C MET A 151 20.99 -12.59 -11.99
N ASP A 152 20.84 -13.65 -12.77
CA ASP A 152 21.64 -13.78 -13.98
C ASP A 152 21.26 -12.61 -14.92
N PRO A 153 22.25 -11.90 -15.51
CA PRO A 153 21.96 -10.84 -16.48
C PRO A 153 21.05 -11.30 -17.65
N LYS A 154 21.04 -12.59 -17.97
CA LYS A 154 20.15 -13.17 -18.99
C LYS A 154 18.68 -13.22 -18.56
N ASP A 155 18.43 -13.31 -17.25
CA ASP A 155 17.07 -13.34 -16.69
C ASP A 155 16.47 -11.93 -16.54
N VAL A 156 17.27 -10.88 -16.72
CA VAL A 156 16.86 -9.48 -16.61
C VAL A 156 16.52 -8.92 -17.99
N PRO A 157 15.23 -8.76 -18.32
CA PRO A 157 14.83 -8.25 -19.63
C PRO A 157 15.22 -6.78 -19.79
N LYS A 158 15.50 -6.36 -21.02
CA LYS A 158 15.77 -4.94 -21.30
C LYS A 158 14.48 -4.14 -21.27
N THR A 159 14.45 -3.05 -20.51
CA THR A 159 13.27 -2.19 -20.34
C THR A 159 12.65 -1.75 -21.68
N LYS A 160 13.49 -1.37 -22.67
CA LYS A 160 13.02 -0.97 -24.01
C LYS A 160 12.30 -2.12 -24.73
N GLU A 161 12.78 -3.36 -24.60
CA GLU A 161 12.16 -4.54 -25.23
C GLU A 161 10.80 -4.85 -24.57
N VAL A 162 10.73 -4.76 -23.22
CA VAL A 162 9.48 -4.96 -22.47
C VAL A 162 8.45 -3.91 -22.88
N LEU A 163 8.83 -2.64 -22.89
CA LEU A 163 7.93 -1.54 -23.29
C LEU A 163 7.47 -1.69 -24.75
N LYS A 164 8.37 -2.05 -25.67
CA LYS A 164 8.02 -2.26 -27.07
C LYS A 164 7.09 -3.44 -27.32
N SER A 165 7.25 -4.52 -26.54
CA SER A 165 6.43 -5.75 -26.69
C SER A 165 5.07 -5.64 -26.00
N SER A 166 4.92 -4.74 -25.03
CA SER A 166 3.76 -4.68 -24.14
C SER A 166 3.20 -3.26 -23.95
N TRP A 167 3.47 -2.34 -24.90
CA TRP A 167 2.97 -0.96 -24.88
C TRP A 167 1.44 -0.86 -24.77
N ILE A 168 0.76 -1.91 -25.22
CA ILE A 168 -0.71 -2.05 -25.21
C ILE A 168 -1.28 -1.80 -23.81
N TYR A 169 -0.62 -2.33 -22.75
CA TYR A 169 -1.08 -2.12 -21.37
C TYR A 169 -0.96 -0.66 -20.93
N LEU A 170 0.05 0.06 -21.43
CA LEU A 170 0.19 1.49 -21.15
C LEU A 170 -0.96 2.29 -21.77
N VAL A 171 -1.45 1.89 -22.95
CA VAL A 171 -2.62 2.52 -23.58
C VAL A 171 -3.88 2.32 -22.76
N ILE A 172 -4.11 1.10 -22.25
CA ILE A 172 -5.29 0.82 -21.41
C ILE A 172 -5.26 1.66 -20.14
N ILE A 173 -4.09 1.75 -19.48
CA ILE A 173 -3.91 2.58 -18.29
C ILE A 173 -4.07 4.08 -18.64
N ALA A 174 -3.52 4.51 -19.78
CA ALA A 174 -3.64 5.89 -20.24
C ALA A 174 -5.11 6.27 -20.51
N VAL A 175 -5.93 5.37 -21.07
CA VAL A 175 -7.37 5.61 -21.24
C VAL A 175 -8.04 5.84 -19.88
N LEU A 176 -7.76 5.02 -18.88
CA LEU A 176 -8.31 5.21 -17.55
C LEU A 176 -7.91 6.57 -16.95
N LEU A 177 -6.61 6.88 -17.00
CA LEU A 177 -6.08 8.13 -16.46
C LEU A 177 -6.62 9.35 -17.21
N TYR A 178 -6.72 9.27 -18.52
CA TYR A 178 -7.31 10.34 -19.35
C TYR A 178 -8.77 10.59 -18.95
N CYS A 179 -9.58 9.55 -18.85
CA CYS A 179 -10.98 9.67 -18.46
C CYS A 179 -11.14 10.26 -17.05
N LEU A 180 -10.29 9.84 -16.09
CA LEU A 180 -10.37 10.33 -14.72
C LEU A 180 -9.82 11.75 -14.55
N LEU A 181 -8.65 12.05 -15.12
CA LEU A 181 -7.89 13.27 -14.79
C LEU A 181 -8.12 14.39 -15.78
N VAL A 182 -8.26 14.07 -17.08
CA VAL A 182 -8.38 15.07 -18.15
C VAL A 182 -9.83 15.30 -18.54
N ALA A 183 -10.55 14.23 -18.90
CA ALA A 183 -11.96 14.32 -19.25
C ALA A 183 -12.88 14.53 -18.03
N GLN A 184 -12.35 14.32 -16.83
CA GLN A 184 -13.05 14.45 -15.53
C GLN A 184 -14.39 13.71 -15.50
N TYR A 185 -14.44 12.53 -16.13
CA TYR A 185 -15.60 11.67 -16.07
C TYR A 185 -15.77 11.12 -14.65
N SER A 186 -16.99 10.76 -14.32
CA SER A 186 -17.23 10.06 -13.04
C SER A 186 -16.42 8.75 -13.00
N PRO A 187 -16.03 8.27 -11.81
CA PRO A 187 -15.29 7.00 -11.66
C PRO A 187 -15.97 5.83 -12.39
N LEU A 188 -17.31 5.77 -12.37
CA LEU A 188 -18.09 4.74 -13.06
C LEU A 188 -17.85 4.74 -14.57
N TYR A 189 -17.98 5.92 -15.22
CA TYR A 189 -17.77 6.04 -16.66
C TYR A 189 -16.32 5.84 -17.06
N SER A 190 -15.37 6.29 -16.23
CA SER A 190 -13.93 6.07 -16.47
C SER A 190 -13.59 4.59 -16.45
N ALA A 191 -14.11 3.84 -15.48
CA ALA A 191 -13.93 2.39 -15.42
C ALA A 191 -14.62 1.66 -16.59
N LEU A 192 -15.80 2.13 -17.01
CA LEU A 192 -16.50 1.57 -18.17
C LEU A 192 -15.67 1.71 -19.43
N TRP A 193 -15.20 2.93 -19.76
CA TRP A 193 -14.39 3.18 -20.95
C TRP A 193 -13.07 2.40 -20.91
N ALA A 194 -12.41 2.35 -19.74
CA ALA A 194 -11.19 1.55 -19.58
C ALA A 194 -11.46 0.06 -19.78
N THR A 195 -12.58 -0.47 -19.27
CA THR A 195 -12.97 -1.88 -19.47
C THR A 195 -13.24 -2.18 -20.93
N CYS A 196 -13.99 -1.32 -21.63
CA CYS A 196 -14.25 -1.45 -23.08
C CYS A 196 -12.97 -1.34 -23.92
N ALA A 197 -12.00 -0.53 -23.47
CA ALA A 197 -10.72 -0.41 -24.14
C ALA A 197 -9.90 -1.71 -24.13
N VAL A 198 -10.02 -2.55 -23.06
CA VAL A 198 -9.23 -3.79 -22.95
C VAL A 198 -9.43 -4.70 -24.18
N PRO A 199 -10.63 -5.22 -24.53
CA PRO A 199 -10.81 -6.08 -25.67
C PRO A 199 -10.46 -5.39 -26.98
N ILE A 200 -10.72 -4.09 -27.15
CA ILE A 200 -10.43 -3.34 -28.37
C ILE A 200 -8.92 -3.24 -28.57
N VAL A 201 -8.19 -2.81 -27.58
CA VAL A 201 -6.73 -2.61 -27.66
C VAL A 201 -6.03 -3.96 -27.78
N MET A 202 -6.54 -5.02 -27.13
CA MET A 202 -5.98 -6.37 -27.20
C MET A 202 -6.16 -7.04 -28.58
N LEU A 203 -7.03 -6.53 -29.47
CA LEU A 203 -7.05 -6.96 -30.87
C LEU A 203 -5.73 -6.69 -31.60
N PHE A 204 -5.00 -5.67 -31.17
CA PHE A 204 -3.69 -5.31 -31.71
C PHE A 204 -2.54 -6.06 -31.04
N ASP A 205 -2.82 -6.92 -30.05
CA ASP A 205 -1.79 -7.73 -29.39
C ASP A 205 -1.28 -8.85 -30.32
N LYS A 206 -0.01 -8.72 -30.73
CA LYS A 206 0.66 -9.72 -31.57
C LYS A 206 0.72 -11.11 -30.93
N GLN A 207 0.71 -11.18 -29.59
CA GLN A 207 0.77 -12.44 -28.85
C GLN A 207 -0.62 -13.07 -28.64
N LYS A 208 -1.69 -12.34 -28.99
CA LYS A 208 -3.10 -12.79 -28.89
C LYS A 208 -3.45 -13.36 -27.50
N ARG A 209 -2.95 -12.71 -26.45
CA ARG A 209 -3.14 -13.14 -25.05
C ARG A 209 -4.59 -13.07 -24.59
N PHE A 210 -5.39 -12.14 -25.14
CA PHE A 210 -6.81 -11.98 -24.89
C PHE A 210 -7.59 -11.98 -26.21
N LYS A 211 -8.66 -12.77 -26.27
CA LYS A 211 -9.51 -12.90 -27.47
C LYS A 211 -10.94 -12.52 -27.11
N LEU A 212 -11.74 -12.13 -28.09
CA LEU A 212 -13.15 -11.79 -27.87
C LEU A 212 -13.95 -12.94 -27.20
N ARG A 213 -13.58 -14.18 -27.47
CA ARG A 213 -14.16 -15.38 -26.82
C ARG A 213 -13.86 -15.46 -25.32
N ASP A 214 -12.90 -14.71 -24.82
CA ASP A 214 -12.50 -14.72 -23.40
C ASP A 214 -13.35 -13.71 -22.58
N ILE A 215 -14.13 -12.84 -23.27
CA ILE A 215 -15.01 -11.87 -22.62
C ILE A 215 -15.99 -12.50 -21.62
N PRO A 216 -16.74 -13.57 -21.96
CA PRO A 216 -17.65 -14.21 -20.99
C PRO A 216 -16.92 -14.74 -19.76
N ALA A 217 -15.71 -15.29 -19.92
CA ALA A 217 -14.88 -15.75 -18.81
C ALA A 217 -14.40 -14.58 -17.93
N ALA A 218 -14.03 -13.44 -18.53
CA ALA A 218 -13.67 -12.23 -17.81
C ALA A 218 -14.86 -11.66 -17.03
N MET A 219 -16.05 -11.67 -17.61
CA MET A 219 -17.29 -11.27 -16.92
C MET A 219 -17.62 -12.21 -15.76
N ALA A 220 -17.51 -13.53 -15.96
CA ALA A 220 -17.71 -14.50 -14.89
C ALA A 220 -16.69 -14.29 -13.74
N LYS A 221 -15.41 -14.13 -14.06
CA LYS A 221 -14.36 -13.83 -13.09
C LYS A 221 -14.67 -12.54 -12.32
N SER A 222 -15.14 -11.50 -13.02
CA SER A 222 -15.54 -10.23 -12.40
C SER A 222 -16.69 -10.42 -11.40
N ALA A 223 -17.70 -11.20 -11.76
CA ALA A 223 -18.83 -11.49 -10.90
C ALA A 223 -18.40 -12.25 -9.64
N PHE A 224 -17.56 -13.28 -9.77
CA PHE A 224 -17.02 -14.00 -8.62
C PHE A 224 -16.15 -13.11 -7.72
N SER A 225 -15.31 -12.26 -8.28
CA SER A 225 -14.48 -11.34 -7.50
C SER A 225 -15.33 -10.29 -6.78
N ALA A 226 -16.37 -9.79 -7.41
CA ALA A 226 -17.29 -8.82 -6.82
C ALA A 226 -18.14 -9.41 -5.69
N MET A 227 -18.46 -10.70 -5.74
CA MET A 227 -19.35 -11.36 -4.78
C MET A 227 -18.85 -11.21 -3.34
N SER A 228 -17.56 -11.43 -3.09
CA SER A 228 -16.96 -11.27 -1.76
C SER A 228 -17.09 -9.83 -1.24
N ILE A 229 -16.92 -8.85 -2.12
CA ILE A 229 -17.02 -7.42 -1.75
C ILE A 229 -18.49 -7.06 -1.48
N VAL A 230 -19.42 -7.50 -2.34
CA VAL A 230 -20.84 -7.21 -2.19
C VAL A 230 -21.41 -7.81 -0.92
N ILE A 231 -21.11 -9.08 -0.64
CA ILE A 231 -21.52 -9.75 0.61
C ILE A 231 -20.92 -9.04 1.82
N GLY A 232 -19.61 -8.75 1.78
CA GLY A 232 -18.94 -8.02 2.85
C GLY A 232 -19.57 -6.64 3.11
N CYS A 233 -19.88 -5.88 2.05
CA CYS A 233 -20.56 -4.59 2.17
C CYS A 233 -22.00 -4.72 2.69
N ALA A 234 -22.72 -5.77 2.31
CA ALA A 234 -24.07 -6.02 2.84
C ALA A 234 -24.01 -6.32 4.35
N CYS A 235 -23.13 -7.21 4.78
CA CYS A 235 -22.90 -7.48 6.21
C CYS A 235 -22.47 -6.22 6.97
N ALA A 236 -21.53 -5.45 6.41
CA ALA A 236 -21.11 -4.17 6.99
C ALA A 236 -22.29 -3.19 7.11
N GLY A 237 -23.19 -3.16 6.13
CA GLY A 237 -24.40 -2.34 6.16
C GLY A 237 -25.33 -2.66 7.34
N PHE A 238 -25.48 -3.93 7.70
CA PHE A 238 -26.21 -4.32 8.92
C PHE A 238 -25.53 -3.79 10.18
N VAL A 239 -24.21 -3.93 10.28
CA VAL A 239 -23.45 -3.41 11.44
C VAL A 239 -23.61 -1.89 11.52
N VAL A 240 -23.45 -1.16 10.42
CA VAL A 240 -23.62 0.31 10.38
C VAL A 240 -25.05 0.70 10.78
N GLY A 241 -26.05 -0.01 10.27
CA GLY A 241 -27.45 0.21 10.66
C GLY A 241 -27.66 0.04 12.17
N MET A 242 -27.13 -1.02 12.76
CA MET A 242 -27.21 -1.25 14.21
C MET A 242 -26.44 -0.19 15.01
N VAL A 243 -25.24 0.18 14.58
CA VAL A 243 -24.43 1.25 15.19
C VAL A 243 -25.20 2.59 15.18
N SER A 244 -25.86 2.91 14.06
CA SER A 244 -26.64 4.14 13.91
C SER A 244 -27.91 4.12 14.77
N LEU A 245 -28.64 3.00 14.81
CA LEU A 245 -29.86 2.86 15.60
C LEU A 245 -29.61 2.88 17.11
N THR A 246 -28.52 2.27 17.56
CA THR A 246 -28.18 2.16 18.99
C THR A 246 -27.39 3.36 19.50
N GLY A 247 -26.81 4.17 18.61
CA GLY A 247 -25.91 5.26 18.98
C GLY A 247 -24.58 4.77 19.58
N ILE A 248 -24.31 3.47 19.57
CA ILE A 248 -23.11 2.89 20.21
C ILE A 248 -21.80 3.44 19.62
N GLY A 249 -21.80 3.87 18.35
CA GLY A 249 -20.64 4.51 17.73
C GLY A 249 -20.28 5.85 18.41
N VAL A 250 -21.29 6.62 18.80
CA VAL A 250 -21.09 7.90 19.52
C VAL A 250 -20.56 7.62 20.93
N ILE A 251 -21.19 6.68 21.64
CA ILE A 251 -20.78 6.28 22.99
C ILE A 251 -19.33 5.76 22.98
N PHE A 252 -19.00 4.88 22.05
CA PHE A 252 -17.62 4.36 21.92
C PHE A 252 -16.62 5.47 21.62
N GLY A 253 -17.00 6.40 20.73
CA GLY A 253 -16.15 7.56 20.41
C GLY A 253 -15.92 8.47 21.61
N ASP A 254 -16.95 8.76 22.38
CA ASP A 254 -16.82 9.60 23.57
C ASP A 254 -15.99 8.89 24.66
N MET A 255 -16.15 7.59 24.85
CA MET A 255 -15.29 6.79 25.74
C MET A 255 -13.82 6.81 25.27
N MET A 256 -13.57 6.70 23.98
CA MET A 256 -12.22 6.76 23.41
C MET A 256 -11.58 8.13 23.65
N ILE A 257 -12.33 9.21 23.41
CA ILE A 257 -11.86 10.59 23.64
C ILE A 257 -11.58 10.83 25.14
N GLN A 258 -12.45 10.34 26.02
CA GLN A 258 -12.24 10.43 27.47
C GLN A 258 -11.00 9.63 27.91
N ALA A 259 -10.84 8.39 27.44
CA ALA A 259 -9.67 7.57 27.74
C ALA A 259 -8.36 8.21 27.26
N ALA A 260 -8.43 8.93 26.14
CA ALA A 260 -7.32 9.71 25.56
C ALA A 260 -7.15 11.09 26.21
N GLN A 261 -7.97 11.46 27.20
CA GLN A 261 -7.98 12.78 27.84
C GLN A 261 -8.11 13.95 26.85
N GLY A 262 -8.83 13.75 25.75
CA GLY A 262 -8.98 14.73 24.67
C GLY A 262 -7.71 14.98 23.83
N MET A 263 -6.63 14.24 24.08
CA MET A 263 -5.38 14.38 23.33
C MET A 263 -5.46 13.65 21.99
N LEU A 264 -4.99 14.28 20.91
CA LEU A 264 -5.07 13.75 19.56
C LEU A 264 -4.25 12.47 19.39
N PHE A 265 -2.99 12.43 19.83
CA PHE A 265 -2.11 11.27 19.62
C PHE A 265 -2.62 9.98 20.25
N PRO A 266 -3.00 9.91 21.53
CA PRO A 266 -3.59 8.72 22.10
C PRO A 266 -4.89 8.31 21.39
N SER A 267 -5.73 9.25 20.99
CA SER A 267 -6.96 8.97 20.22
C SER A 267 -6.66 8.32 18.87
N LEU A 268 -5.63 8.79 18.15
CA LEU A 268 -5.17 8.17 16.91
C LEU A 268 -4.65 6.75 17.15
N VAL A 269 -3.91 6.52 18.24
CA VAL A 269 -3.41 5.17 18.60
C VAL A 269 -4.58 4.23 18.90
N PHE A 270 -5.55 4.65 19.71
CA PHE A 270 -6.76 3.84 19.97
C PHE A 270 -7.55 3.57 18.69
N THR A 271 -7.71 4.59 17.84
CA THR A 271 -8.36 4.43 16.53
C THR A 271 -7.62 3.41 15.67
N ALA A 272 -6.30 3.50 15.56
CA ALA A 272 -5.48 2.58 14.77
C ALA A 272 -5.63 1.13 15.23
N ILE A 273 -5.51 0.89 16.55
CA ILE A 273 -5.67 -0.43 17.16
C ILE A 273 -7.08 -0.97 16.88
N THR A 274 -8.10 -0.15 17.12
CA THR A 274 -9.50 -0.55 16.91
C THR A 274 -9.78 -0.84 15.44
N CYS A 275 -9.26 -0.03 14.49
CA CYS A 275 -9.37 -0.29 13.06
C CYS A 275 -8.77 -1.64 12.68
N VAL A 276 -7.58 -1.95 13.20
CA VAL A 276 -6.92 -3.25 12.94
C VAL A 276 -7.79 -4.39 13.47
N ILE A 277 -8.29 -4.28 14.71
CA ILE A 277 -9.15 -5.31 15.33
C ILE A 277 -10.43 -5.50 14.54
N LEU A 278 -11.13 -4.42 14.19
CA LEU A 278 -12.39 -4.49 13.42
C LEU A 278 -12.15 -4.97 11.98
N GLY A 279 -10.97 -4.75 11.44
CA GLY A 279 -10.59 -5.18 10.09
C GLY A 279 -10.13 -6.62 9.98
N MET A 280 -9.86 -7.32 11.10
CA MET A 280 -9.37 -8.69 11.09
C MET A 280 -10.31 -9.64 10.36
N GLY A 281 -9.79 -10.32 9.33
CA GLY A 281 -10.56 -11.35 8.61
C GLY A 281 -11.64 -10.81 7.68
N LEU A 282 -11.73 -9.51 7.50
CA LEU A 282 -12.71 -8.87 6.60
C LEU A 282 -12.04 -8.40 5.29
N PRO A 283 -12.78 -8.38 4.16
CA PRO A 283 -12.36 -7.61 3.00
C PRO A 283 -12.20 -6.14 3.37
N THR A 284 -11.18 -5.48 2.83
CA THR A 284 -10.80 -4.10 3.23
C THR A 284 -11.96 -3.10 3.12
N THR A 285 -12.82 -3.26 2.11
CA THR A 285 -14.00 -2.39 1.94
C THR A 285 -14.97 -2.50 3.11
N ALA A 286 -15.28 -3.72 3.54
CA ALA A 286 -16.16 -3.97 4.68
C ALA A 286 -15.51 -3.48 5.98
N ALA A 287 -14.23 -3.77 6.17
CA ALA A 287 -13.45 -3.29 7.31
C ALA A 287 -13.48 -1.75 7.41
N TYR A 288 -13.27 -1.07 6.29
CA TYR A 288 -13.34 0.40 6.24
C TYR A 288 -14.74 0.93 6.56
N VAL A 289 -15.79 0.35 5.99
CA VAL A 289 -17.18 0.80 6.23
C VAL A 289 -17.54 0.70 7.71
N ILE A 290 -17.23 -0.43 8.33
CA ILE A 290 -17.51 -0.65 9.76
C ILE A 290 -16.67 0.31 10.61
N ALA A 291 -15.37 0.35 10.40
CA ALA A 291 -14.46 1.17 11.19
C ALA A 291 -14.75 2.67 11.03
N SER A 292 -15.03 3.14 9.81
CA SER A 292 -15.30 4.56 9.58
C SER A 292 -16.61 5.03 10.20
N SER A 293 -17.65 4.17 10.22
CA SER A 293 -18.94 4.55 10.85
C SER A 293 -18.84 4.74 12.37
N ILE A 294 -17.86 4.09 13.00
CA ILE A 294 -17.66 4.15 14.47
C ILE A 294 -16.59 5.20 14.82
N LEU A 295 -15.48 5.21 14.10
CA LEU A 295 -14.26 5.92 14.53
C LEU A 295 -14.04 7.26 13.83
N ALA A 296 -14.46 7.43 12.57
CA ALA A 296 -14.25 8.69 11.87
C ALA A 296 -14.98 9.88 12.54
N PRO A 297 -16.24 9.74 13.01
CA PRO A 297 -16.93 10.82 13.72
C PRO A 297 -16.18 11.30 14.98
N SER A 298 -15.50 10.38 15.69
CA SER A 298 -14.74 10.70 16.89
C SER A 298 -13.49 11.53 16.58
N LEU A 299 -12.78 11.21 15.49
CA LEU A 299 -11.64 11.98 15.02
C LEU A 299 -12.05 13.37 14.52
N ILE A 300 -13.23 13.47 13.88
CA ILE A 300 -13.80 14.75 13.45
C ILE A 300 -14.17 15.62 14.66
N LYS A 301 -14.75 15.03 15.72
CA LYS A 301 -15.00 15.73 16.98
C LYS A 301 -13.72 16.28 17.63
N LEU A 302 -12.58 15.63 17.45
CA LEU A 302 -11.26 16.10 17.89
C LEU A 302 -10.66 17.19 17.00
N GLY A 303 -11.37 17.64 15.97
CA GLY A 303 -10.96 18.75 15.10
C GLY A 303 -10.25 18.33 13.82
N LEU A 304 -10.11 17.02 13.52
CA LEU A 304 -9.56 16.59 12.24
C LEU A 304 -10.57 16.79 11.09
N PRO A 305 -10.11 17.21 9.90
CA PRO A 305 -10.96 17.27 8.72
C PRO A 305 -11.55 15.88 8.39
N ALA A 306 -12.75 15.85 7.81
CA ALA A 306 -13.43 14.61 7.47
C ALA A 306 -12.58 13.70 6.56
N LEU A 307 -11.98 14.26 5.50
CA LEU A 307 -11.11 13.52 4.60
C LEU A 307 -9.91 12.89 5.32
N THR A 308 -9.24 13.65 6.19
CA THR A 308 -8.09 13.15 6.97
C THR A 308 -8.51 12.02 7.91
N SER A 309 -9.63 12.18 8.62
CA SER A 309 -10.18 11.16 9.52
C SER A 309 -10.53 9.87 8.79
N HIS A 310 -11.21 9.99 7.65
CA HIS A 310 -11.59 8.84 6.82
C HIS A 310 -10.38 8.18 6.16
N LEU A 311 -9.38 8.95 5.69
CA LEU A 311 -8.16 8.41 5.09
C LEU A 311 -7.32 7.67 6.15
N PHE A 312 -7.25 8.17 7.39
CA PHE A 312 -6.60 7.50 8.51
C PHE A 312 -7.24 6.13 8.78
N VAL A 313 -8.55 6.09 8.93
CA VAL A 313 -9.30 4.84 9.14
C VAL A 313 -9.13 3.88 7.96
N PHE A 314 -9.20 4.37 6.73
CA PHE A 314 -9.00 3.55 5.52
C PHE A 314 -7.61 2.95 5.47
N TYR A 315 -6.59 3.71 5.83
CA TYR A 315 -5.21 3.25 5.84
C TYR A 315 -5.04 2.08 6.83
N PHE A 316 -5.56 2.20 8.06
CA PHE A 316 -5.49 1.11 9.03
C PHE A 316 -6.40 -0.07 8.70
N ALA A 317 -7.52 0.15 8.04
CA ALA A 317 -8.34 -0.93 7.48
C ALA A 317 -7.58 -1.71 6.39
N CYS A 318 -6.75 -1.05 5.56
CA CYS A 318 -5.85 -1.75 4.63
C CYS A 318 -4.77 -2.52 5.37
N LEU A 319 -4.12 -1.91 6.37
CA LEU A 319 -3.03 -2.52 7.13
C LEU A 319 -3.47 -3.73 7.96
N SER A 320 -4.76 -3.86 8.31
CA SER A 320 -5.29 -5.05 8.98
C SER A 320 -5.05 -6.33 8.19
N ALA A 321 -4.94 -6.23 6.84
CA ALA A 321 -4.68 -7.37 5.96
C ALA A 321 -3.27 -7.98 6.11
N ILE A 322 -2.34 -7.28 6.76
CA ILE A 322 -0.98 -7.78 7.07
C ILE A 322 -0.73 -7.92 8.57
N THR A 323 -1.64 -7.44 9.42
CA THR A 323 -1.42 -7.40 10.87
C THR A 323 -1.96 -8.66 11.54
N PRO A 324 -1.15 -9.40 12.34
CA PRO A 324 -1.62 -10.54 13.12
C PRO A 324 -2.80 -10.16 14.05
N PRO A 325 -3.67 -11.13 14.43
CA PRO A 325 -3.59 -12.57 14.19
C PRO A 325 -4.26 -13.04 12.89
N VAL A 326 -5.10 -12.27 12.23
CA VAL A 326 -5.86 -12.66 11.02
C VAL A 326 -5.50 -11.74 9.84
N ALA A 327 -4.31 -11.90 9.34
CA ALA A 327 -3.72 -11.10 8.27
C ALA A 327 -3.97 -11.75 6.90
N LEU A 328 -5.13 -11.50 6.27
CA LEU A 328 -5.58 -12.21 5.05
C LEU A 328 -4.56 -12.17 3.90
N ALA A 329 -3.92 -11.04 3.64
CA ALA A 329 -2.91 -10.92 2.59
C ALA A 329 -1.65 -11.72 2.93
N ALA A 330 -1.22 -11.69 4.21
CA ALA A 330 -0.08 -12.47 4.67
C ALA A 330 -0.37 -13.98 4.64
N TYR A 331 -1.61 -14.37 4.89
CA TYR A 331 -2.03 -15.77 4.80
C TYR A 331 -1.99 -16.28 3.35
N ALA A 332 -2.45 -15.46 2.40
CA ALA A 332 -2.33 -15.79 0.97
C ALA A 332 -0.84 -15.91 0.56
N GLY A 333 0.00 -14.97 0.98
CA GLY A 333 1.44 -15.01 0.72
C GLY A 333 2.12 -16.22 1.35
N ALA A 334 1.75 -16.60 2.58
CA ALA A 334 2.23 -17.77 3.27
C ALA A 334 1.87 -19.07 2.55
N GLY A 335 0.64 -19.16 2.02
CA GLY A 335 0.17 -20.30 1.23
C GLY A 335 1.01 -20.52 -0.02
N ILE A 336 1.34 -19.46 -0.76
CA ILE A 336 2.21 -19.53 -1.95
C ILE A 336 3.65 -19.83 -1.53
N ALA A 337 4.15 -19.18 -0.48
CA ALA A 337 5.49 -19.39 0.05
C ALA A 337 5.69 -20.77 0.68
N LYS A 338 4.60 -21.48 1.02
CA LYS A 338 4.56 -22.74 1.77
C LYS A 338 5.25 -22.61 3.13
N THR A 339 4.78 -21.66 3.94
CA THR A 339 5.34 -21.33 5.25
C THR A 339 4.25 -20.96 6.25
N SER A 340 4.62 -20.71 7.51
CA SER A 340 3.67 -20.32 8.57
C SER A 340 3.02 -18.96 8.27
N PRO A 341 1.67 -18.86 8.31
CA PRO A 341 0.97 -17.60 8.15
C PRO A 341 1.36 -16.54 9.18
N MET A 342 1.49 -16.94 10.46
CA MET A 342 1.86 -16.02 11.55
C MET A 342 3.26 -15.43 11.34
N THR A 343 4.24 -16.26 10.98
CA THR A 343 5.60 -15.80 10.71
C THR A 343 5.64 -14.83 9.51
N THR A 344 4.85 -15.13 8.47
CA THR A 344 4.72 -14.26 7.30
C THR A 344 4.09 -12.92 7.65
N ALA A 345 3.05 -12.91 8.49
CA ALA A 345 2.40 -11.67 8.94
C ALA A 345 3.35 -10.81 9.80
N ILE A 346 4.14 -11.44 10.68
CA ILE A 346 5.16 -10.73 11.47
C ILE A 346 6.23 -10.11 10.56
N GLU A 347 6.70 -10.84 9.55
CA GLU A 347 7.66 -10.29 8.58
C GLU A 347 7.03 -9.16 7.75
N ALA A 348 5.76 -9.28 7.33
CA ALA A 348 5.04 -8.22 6.63
C ALA A 348 4.91 -6.95 7.50
N CYS A 349 4.57 -7.07 8.78
CA CYS A 349 4.52 -5.94 9.71
C CYS A 349 5.89 -5.26 9.89
N LYS A 350 6.97 -6.04 10.01
CA LYS A 350 8.32 -5.49 10.11
C LYS A 350 8.71 -4.70 8.86
N LEU A 351 8.40 -5.24 7.68
CA LEU A 351 8.69 -4.61 6.40
C LEU A 351 7.86 -3.34 6.18
N GLY A 352 6.60 -3.36 6.59
CA GLY A 352 5.66 -2.25 6.46
C GLY A 352 5.69 -1.26 7.62
N PHE A 353 6.56 -1.42 8.62
CA PHE A 353 6.47 -0.65 9.88
C PHE A 353 6.46 0.87 9.67
N ALA A 354 7.35 1.38 8.83
CA ALA A 354 7.34 2.81 8.52
C ALA A 354 6.01 3.26 7.90
N GLY A 355 5.35 2.41 7.14
CA GLY A 355 4.02 2.65 6.58
C GLY A 355 2.93 2.83 7.65
N PHE A 356 3.05 2.17 8.82
CA PHE A 356 2.14 2.38 9.94
C PHE A 356 2.27 3.78 10.56
N MET A 357 3.42 4.44 10.39
CA MET A 357 3.67 5.78 10.94
C MET A 357 3.14 6.90 10.04
N VAL A 358 3.05 6.66 8.74
CA VAL A 358 2.60 7.65 7.75
C VAL A 358 1.22 8.24 8.07
N PRO A 359 0.19 7.46 8.48
CA PRO A 359 -1.12 8.02 8.83
C PRO A 359 -1.07 9.00 10.01
N PHE A 360 -0.25 8.74 10.99
CA PHE A 360 -0.08 9.69 12.10
C PHE A 360 0.48 11.00 11.61
N ALA A 361 1.48 10.96 10.71
CA ALA A 361 2.12 12.16 10.20
C ALA A 361 1.15 13.06 9.41
N PHE A 362 0.31 12.53 8.53
CA PHE A 362 -0.63 13.37 7.80
C PHE A 362 -1.79 13.91 8.65
N CYS A 363 -2.11 13.27 9.79
CA CYS A 363 -3.06 13.85 10.74
C CYS A 363 -2.53 15.12 11.41
N TYR A 364 -1.23 15.24 11.58
CA TYR A 364 -0.59 16.45 12.15
C TYR A 364 -0.19 17.45 11.09
N ASN A 365 0.04 17.01 9.84
CA ASN A 365 0.54 17.88 8.79
C ASN A 365 -0.27 17.69 7.48
N PRO A 366 -1.24 18.58 7.24
CA PRO A 366 -2.06 18.52 6.02
C PRO A 366 -1.25 18.64 4.71
N ALA A 367 -0.05 19.22 4.75
CA ALA A 367 0.82 19.31 3.59
C ALA A 367 1.23 17.92 3.04
N MET A 368 1.26 16.88 3.88
CA MET A 368 1.44 15.50 3.43
C MET A 368 0.28 14.98 2.57
N MET A 369 -0.88 15.62 2.65
CA MET A 369 -2.06 15.35 1.81
C MET A 369 -2.20 16.35 0.66
N MET A 370 -1.10 16.98 0.24
CA MET A 370 -1.06 18.00 -0.82
C MET A 370 -1.92 19.23 -0.49
N GLN A 371 -2.11 19.55 0.81
CA GLN A 371 -2.85 20.72 1.28
C GLN A 371 -1.87 21.73 1.90
N GLY A 372 -1.77 22.90 1.31
CA GLY A 372 -0.85 23.95 1.76
C GLY A 372 -0.06 24.57 0.62
N SER A 373 0.95 25.36 0.96
CA SER A 373 1.85 25.96 -0.01
C SER A 373 2.84 24.94 -0.59
N ILE A 374 3.26 25.14 -1.85
CA ILE A 374 4.23 24.26 -2.51
C ILE A 374 5.54 24.07 -1.70
N PRO A 375 6.14 25.14 -1.11
CA PRO A 375 7.33 24.99 -0.28
C PRO A 375 7.10 24.12 0.97
N GLU A 376 5.94 24.24 1.61
CA GLU A 376 5.58 23.39 2.77
C GLU A 376 5.45 21.93 2.37
N ILE A 377 4.74 21.65 1.26
CA ILE A 377 4.56 20.30 0.74
C ILE A 377 5.93 19.67 0.43
N ILE A 378 6.83 20.39 -0.21
CA ILE A 378 8.19 19.91 -0.52
C ILE A 378 8.98 19.65 0.76
N SER A 379 9.02 20.60 1.68
CA SER A 379 9.77 20.47 2.93
C SER A 379 9.32 19.27 3.74
N VAL A 380 8.02 19.13 3.96
CA VAL A 380 7.43 18.02 4.73
C VAL A 380 7.66 16.68 4.02
N THR A 381 7.54 16.65 2.70
CA THR A 381 7.79 15.41 1.92
C THR A 381 9.24 14.97 2.03
N VAL A 382 10.20 15.90 1.96
CA VAL A 382 11.63 15.59 2.10
C VAL A 382 11.93 15.05 3.50
N SER A 383 11.45 15.73 4.56
CA SER A 383 11.59 15.24 5.95
C SER A 383 10.99 13.84 6.10
N ALA A 384 9.79 13.62 5.58
CA ALA A 384 9.11 12.33 5.66
C ALA A 384 9.85 11.22 4.88
N ILE A 385 10.44 11.49 3.72
CA ILE A 385 11.27 10.55 2.96
C ILE A 385 12.45 10.10 3.80
N ILE A 386 13.16 11.03 4.42
CA ILE A 386 14.32 10.71 5.26
C ILE A 386 13.87 9.95 6.51
N GLY A 387 12.84 10.44 7.22
CA GLY A 387 12.30 9.80 8.41
C GLY A 387 11.83 8.36 8.15
N THR A 388 11.10 8.14 7.06
CA THR A 388 10.64 6.82 6.63
C THR A 388 11.80 5.88 6.34
N ALA A 389 12.83 6.35 5.62
CA ALA A 389 14.01 5.55 5.31
C ALA A 389 14.76 5.12 6.57
N VAL A 390 14.95 6.05 7.49
CA VAL A 390 15.68 5.81 8.74
C VAL A 390 14.93 4.83 9.65
N ILE A 391 13.61 4.98 9.80
CA ILE A 391 12.77 4.06 10.57
C ILE A 391 12.81 2.67 9.95
N SER A 392 12.64 2.56 8.64
CA SER A 392 12.68 1.27 7.93
C SER A 392 14.01 0.55 8.12
N ALA A 393 15.13 1.26 7.94
CA ALA A 393 16.48 0.72 8.14
C ALA A 393 16.73 0.30 9.58
N ALA A 394 16.26 1.10 10.55
CA ALA A 394 16.40 0.79 11.98
C ALA A 394 15.62 -0.48 12.38
N PHE A 395 14.40 -0.64 11.87
CA PHE A 395 13.61 -1.86 12.10
C PHE A 395 14.28 -3.10 11.55
N GLN A 396 14.88 -3.03 10.36
CA GLN A 396 15.64 -4.14 9.79
C GLN A 396 17.01 -4.35 10.46
N GLY A 397 17.54 -3.32 11.12
CA GLY A 397 18.84 -3.37 11.81
C GLY A 397 20.04 -3.21 10.90
N PHE A 398 19.86 -2.62 9.72
CA PHE A 398 20.91 -2.36 8.73
C PHE A 398 20.64 -1.07 7.96
N LEU A 399 21.69 -0.27 7.80
CA LEU A 399 21.68 0.88 6.91
C LEU A 399 22.80 0.74 5.86
N LEU A 400 24.00 1.13 6.15
CA LEU A 400 25.24 0.83 5.39
C LEU A 400 26.06 -0.28 6.06
N TRP A 401 25.85 -0.48 7.37
CA TRP A 401 26.41 -1.52 8.22
C TRP A 401 25.39 -1.94 9.27
N LYS A 402 25.63 -3.07 9.94
CA LYS A 402 24.76 -3.58 11.01
C LYS A 402 24.59 -2.55 12.12
N LEU A 403 23.36 -2.32 12.54
CA LEU A 403 23.01 -1.40 13.62
C LEU A 403 22.91 -2.13 14.96
N ASN A 404 23.53 -1.56 16.00
CA ASN A 404 23.35 -2.02 17.36
C ASN A 404 21.94 -1.68 17.86
N PRO A 405 21.40 -2.40 18.88
CA PRO A 405 20.07 -2.12 19.43
C PRO A 405 19.89 -0.65 19.85
N LEU A 406 20.89 -0.03 20.48
CA LEU A 406 20.84 1.39 20.87
C LEU A 406 20.76 2.32 19.64
N GLU A 407 21.56 2.08 18.61
CA GLU A 407 21.51 2.85 17.36
C GLU A 407 20.14 2.73 16.70
N ARG A 408 19.52 1.55 16.71
CA ARG A 408 18.17 1.33 16.17
C ARG A 408 17.13 2.19 16.88
N VAL A 409 17.17 2.23 18.22
CA VAL A 409 16.24 3.05 19.02
C VAL A 409 16.45 4.55 18.71
N ILE A 410 17.71 5.01 18.69
CA ILE A 410 18.01 6.41 18.42
C ILE A 410 17.59 6.81 16.99
N PHE A 411 17.80 5.93 15.99
CA PHE A 411 17.33 6.14 14.63
C PHE A 411 15.80 6.23 14.56
N ILE A 412 15.09 5.38 15.29
CA ILE A 412 13.61 5.44 15.34
C ILE A 412 13.16 6.77 15.93
N ILE A 413 13.77 7.21 17.04
CA ILE A 413 13.45 8.52 17.68
C ILE A 413 13.74 9.66 16.70
N GLY A 414 14.90 9.67 16.05
CA GLY A 414 15.25 10.67 15.04
C GLY A 414 14.28 10.70 13.87
N GLY A 415 13.92 9.52 13.35
CA GLY A 415 12.95 9.39 12.26
C GLY A 415 11.54 9.83 12.65
N LEU A 416 11.06 9.49 13.86
CA LEU A 416 9.77 9.95 14.36
C LEU A 416 9.75 11.48 14.57
N GLY A 417 10.86 12.09 15.01
CA GLY A 417 10.98 13.55 15.10
C GLY A 417 10.72 14.24 13.76
N MET A 418 11.07 13.62 12.65
CA MET A 418 10.85 14.15 11.29
C MET A 418 9.41 14.00 10.79
N PHE A 419 8.55 13.30 11.51
CA PHE A 419 7.11 13.23 11.22
C PHE A 419 6.29 14.24 12.04
N ILE A 420 6.87 14.79 13.11
CA ILE A 420 6.22 15.80 13.94
C ILE A 420 6.38 17.16 13.26
N PRO A 421 5.28 17.91 12.98
CA PRO A 421 5.38 19.20 12.33
C PRO A 421 6.20 20.19 13.15
N GLY A 422 7.17 20.82 12.52
CA GLY A 422 7.98 21.88 13.12
C GLY A 422 9.42 21.88 12.63
N THR A 423 9.93 23.05 12.23
CA THR A 423 11.32 23.19 11.78
C THR A 423 12.35 22.76 12.83
N ALA A 424 12.04 22.94 14.10
CA ALA A 424 12.91 22.54 15.21
C ALA A 424 12.97 21.01 15.36
N THR A 425 11.84 20.31 15.24
CA THR A 425 11.75 18.85 15.31
C THR A 425 12.39 18.20 14.09
N ASP A 426 12.18 18.77 12.90
CA ASP A 426 12.83 18.32 11.65
C ASP A 426 14.36 18.45 11.75
N LEU A 427 14.87 19.61 12.19
CA LEU A 427 16.29 19.86 12.36
C LEU A 427 16.93 18.93 13.41
N ALA A 428 16.24 18.73 14.55
CA ALA A 428 16.71 17.81 15.58
C ALA A 428 16.75 16.35 15.08
N GLY A 429 15.69 15.90 14.43
CA GLY A 429 15.61 14.56 13.82
C GLY A 429 16.67 14.35 12.74
N LEU A 430 16.88 15.37 11.89
CA LEU A 430 17.94 15.36 10.86
C LEU A 430 19.32 15.32 11.49
N ALA A 431 19.61 16.12 12.49
CA ALA A 431 20.91 16.15 13.19
C ALA A 431 21.22 14.78 13.81
N ILE A 432 20.28 14.17 14.53
CA ILE A 432 20.40 12.82 15.09
C ILE A 432 20.71 11.82 13.97
N THR A 433 19.95 11.87 12.90
CA THR A 433 20.09 10.97 11.75
C THR A 433 21.47 11.11 11.09
N VAL A 434 21.93 12.33 10.81
CA VAL A 434 23.24 12.60 10.20
C VAL A 434 24.39 12.09 11.08
N VAL A 435 24.34 12.38 12.39
CA VAL A 435 25.36 11.87 13.32
C VAL A 435 25.46 10.36 13.31
N LEU A 436 24.30 9.67 13.35
CA LEU A 436 24.29 8.20 13.32
C LEU A 436 24.73 7.64 11.97
N ILE A 437 24.37 8.28 10.86
CA ILE A 437 24.88 7.90 9.52
C ILE A 437 26.38 8.01 9.48
N LEU A 438 26.98 9.10 9.98
CA LEU A 438 28.42 9.29 10.03
C LEU A 438 29.12 8.20 10.87
N ILE A 439 28.55 7.82 12.00
CA ILE A 439 29.03 6.71 12.82
C ILE A 439 28.97 5.39 12.03
N ASN A 440 27.85 5.13 11.35
CA ASN A 440 27.65 3.92 10.57
C ASN A 440 28.58 3.83 9.36
N VAL A 441 28.84 4.97 8.67
CA VAL A 441 29.85 5.08 7.59
C VAL A 441 31.26 4.77 8.10
N LYS A 442 31.63 5.28 9.29
CA LYS A 442 32.95 4.97 9.89
C LYS A 442 33.10 3.47 10.14
N LYS A 443 32.06 2.82 10.69
CA LYS A 443 32.05 1.36 10.90
C LYS A 443 32.19 0.59 9.58
N TRP A 444 31.46 0.98 8.55
CA TRP A 444 31.53 0.38 7.22
C TRP A 444 32.92 0.50 6.61
N ARG A 445 33.53 1.71 6.66
CA ARG A 445 34.89 1.93 6.15
C ARG A 445 35.93 1.09 6.89
N LYS A 446 35.85 1.01 8.23
CA LYS A 446 36.75 0.20 9.05
C LYS A 446 36.66 -1.29 8.70
N ALA A 447 35.44 -1.81 8.55
CA ALA A 447 35.22 -3.20 8.16
C ALA A 447 35.77 -3.53 6.77
N LYS A 448 35.69 -2.58 5.82
CA LYS A 448 36.22 -2.74 4.46
C LYS A 448 37.75 -2.68 4.37
N GLN A 449 38.42 -2.10 5.37
CA GLN A 449 39.87 -2.07 5.47
C GLN A 449 40.42 -3.34 6.12
N THR A 450 39.60 -4.08 6.86
CA THR A 450 40.00 -5.31 7.56
C THR A 450 39.57 -6.59 6.83
N ALA A 451 38.77 -6.49 5.75
CA ALA A 451 38.41 -7.58 4.85
C ALA A 451 39.28 -7.54 3.57
#